data_5926ff5ca302d6a2855fc7c5d8a9e894
#
_entry.id   5926ff5ca302d6a2855fc7c5d8a9e894
#
_cell.length_a   1.000
_cell.length_b   1.000
_cell.length_c   1.000
_cell.angle_alpha   90.00
_cell.angle_beta   90.00
_cell.angle_gamma   90.00
#
_symmetry.space_group_name_H-M   'P 1'
#
loop_
_entity.id
_entity.type
_entity.pdbx_description
1 polymer ?
#
loop_
_entity_poly.entity_id
_entity_poly.type
_entity_poly.pdbx_seq_one_letter_code
_entity_poly.pdbx_strand_id
1 'polypeptide(L)'
;MSLRIPDNAPFTGAQRYWLKGYLDGINSSLQASGDEEPAVIERGHPVTIAWGSQTGNAEALAKKLFKKLSKAGMSPKVSDMADLPLVDLPTVENLLVITSTYGEGEPPDNARSLYQALHSEDAPELGGIRYSVLALGDSGHEEFCKCGLDFDDRLSTLGARPLVPLVTCDVDYDEPYQLWSDQLLEAIASVRTPL
;
A
#
# COMPACT_ATOMS: atom_id res chain seq x y z
N MET A 1 -10.17 -32.93 -16.61
CA MET A 1 -9.09 -33.88 -17.03
C MET A 1 -8.33 -34.29 -15.77
N SER A 2 -8.27 -35.61 -15.43
CA SER A 2 -7.67 -36.07 -14.17
C SER A 2 -6.18 -36.40 -14.38
N LEU A 3 -5.31 -35.87 -13.57
CA LEU A 3 -3.88 -36.14 -13.60
C LEU A 3 -3.61 -37.51 -12.94
N ARG A 4 -2.87 -38.41 -13.62
CA ARG A 4 -2.51 -39.75 -13.13
C ARG A 4 -1.04 -40.05 -13.35
N ILE A 5 -0.46 -40.85 -12.48
CA ILE A 5 0.91 -41.36 -12.64
C ILE A 5 0.84 -42.53 -13.64
N PRO A 6 1.64 -42.53 -14.74
CA PRO A 6 1.73 -43.67 -15.63
C PRO A 6 2.24 -44.93 -14.91
N ASP A 7 1.69 -46.10 -15.25
CA ASP A 7 2.08 -47.36 -14.58
C ASP A 7 3.56 -47.75 -14.84
N ASN A 8 4.12 -47.31 -15.96
CA ASN A 8 5.53 -47.53 -16.34
C ASN A 8 6.50 -46.45 -15.86
N ALA A 9 6.04 -45.48 -15.06
CA ALA A 9 6.94 -44.43 -14.57
C ALA A 9 7.96 -45.01 -13.57
N PRO A 10 9.24 -44.62 -13.64
CA PRO A 10 10.35 -45.19 -12.87
C PRO A 10 10.42 -44.68 -11.43
N PHE A 11 9.29 -44.74 -10.71
CA PHE A 11 9.20 -44.29 -9.30
C PHE A 11 9.21 -45.51 -8.37
N THR A 12 9.88 -45.37 -7.22
CA THR A 12 9.77 -46.30 -6.11
C THR A 12 8.36 -46.30 -5.49
N GLY A 13 7.99 -47.34 -4.75
CA GLY A 13 6.68 -47.43 -4.08
C GLY A 13 6.40 -46.23 -3.18
N ALA A 14 7.38 -45.75 -2.41
CA ALA A 14 7.23 -44.57 -1.55
C ALA A 14 7.03 -43.28 -2.35
N GLN A 15 7.75 -43.11 -3.43
CA GLN A 15 7.58 -41.97 -4.35
C GLN A 15 6.21 -41.95 -5.03
N ARG A 16 5.73 -43.14 -5.46
CA ARG A 16 4.38 -43.27 -6.03
C ARG A 16 3.29 -42.93 -5.04
N TYR A 17 3.44 -43.37 -3.78
CA TYR A 17 2.46 -43.08 -2.72
C TYR A 17 2.38 -41.58 -2.42
N TRP A 18 3.53 -40.92 -2.28
CA TRP A 18 3.60 -39.46 -2.06
C TRP A 18 3.02 -38.69 -3.25
N LEU A 19 3.46 -39.04 -4.48
CA LEU A 19 3.02 -38.36 -5.70
C LEU A 19 1.51 -38.56 -5.95
N LYS A 20 0.98 -39.76 -5.61
CA LYS A 20 -0.46 -39.99 -5.68
C LYS A 20 -1.25 -39.07 -4.77
N GLY A 21 -0.84 -38.92 -3.50
CA GLY A 21 -1.49 -37.99 -2.58
C GLY A 21 -1.45 -36.54 -3.05
N TYR A 22 -0.34 -36.13 -3.63
CA TYR A 22 -0.16 -34.79 -4.20
C TYR A 22 -1.10 -34.57 -5.41
N LEU A 23 -1.16 -35.53 -6.34
CA LEU A 23 -2.06 -35.47 -7.52
C LEU A 23 -3.54 -35.57 -7.13
N ASP A 24 -3.88 -36.36 -6.11
CA ASP A 24 -5.24 -36.44 -5.61
C ASP A 24 -5.70 -35.09 -5.01
N GLY A 25 -4.79 -34.37 -4.31
CA GLY A 25 -5.05 -33.01 -3.85
C GLY A 25 -5.29 -32.02 -4.99
N ILE A 26 -4.45 -32.05 -6.05
CA ILE A 26 -4.64 -31.23 -7.25
C ILE A 26 -5.95 -31.59 -7.97
N ASN A 27 -6.22 -32.87 -8.17
CA ASN A 27 -7.45 -33.32 -8.84
C ASN A 27 -8.72 -32.93 -8.05
N SER A 28 -8.67 -32.94 -6.71
CA SER A 28 -9.77 -32.47 -5.87
C SER A 28 -10.01 -30.98 -6.05
N SER A 29 -8.94 -30.19 -6.14
CA SER A 29 -9.04 -28.76 -6.44
C SER A 29 -9.60 -28.49 -7.83
N LEU A 30 -9.22 -29.31 -8.84
CA LEU A 30 -9.72 -29.20 -10.20
C LEU A 30 -11.19 -29.67 -10.34
N GLN A 31 -11.64 -30.58 -9.48
CA GLN A 31 -13.04 -31.09 -9.49
C GLN A 31 -13.99 -30.15 -8.69
N ALA A 32 -13.47 -29.40 -7.73
CA ALA A 32 -14.22 -28.33 -7.06
C ALA A 32 -14.51 -27.14 -7.98
N SER A 33 -13.85 -27.08 -9.16
CA SER A 33 -14.05 -26.04 -10.21
C SER A 33 -15.08 -26.48 -11.26
N GLY A 34 -16.05 -27.30 -10.90
CA GLY A 34 -17.19 -27.65 -11.76
C GLY A 34 -18.13 -26.44 -11.87
N ASP A 35 -18.15 -25.79 -13.06
CA ASP A 35 -19.14 -24.81 -13.52
C ASP A 35 -19.40 -23.53 -12.72
N GLU A 36 -18.49 -23.17 -11.79
CA GLU A 36 -18.32 -21.79 -11.44
C GLU A 36 -17.29 -21.19 -12.40
N GLU A 37 -17.69 -20.17 -13.19
CA GLU A 37 -16.71 -19.22 -13.76
C GLU A 37 -15.66 -18.95 -12.69
N PRO A 38 -14.33 -18.92 -13.04
CA PRO A 38 -13.33 -18.60 -12.04
C PRO A 38 -13.81 -17.32 -11.37
N ALA A 39 -14.18 -17.43 -10.09
CA ALA A 39 -14.52 -16.26 -9.31
C ALA A 39 -13.39 -15.29 -9.61
N VAL A 40 -13.70 -14.19 -10.28
CA VAL A 40 -12.80 -13.07 -10.42
C VAL A 40 -12.49 -12.76 -8.98
N ILE A 41 -11.32 -13.18 -8.51
CA ILE A 41 -10.81 -12.71 -7.23
C ILE A 41 -10.77 -11.22 -7.47
N GLU A 42 -11.80 -10.51 -7.01
CA GLU A 42 -11.79 -9.06 -6.98
C GLU A 42 -10.52 -8.73 -6.21
N ARG A 43 -9.47 -8.44 -6.96
CA ARG A 43 -8.22 -7.97 -6.37
C ARG A 43 -8.61 -6.67 -5.71
N GLY A 44 -8.71 -6.70 -4.39
CA GLY A 44 -9.04 -5.50 -3.63
C GLY A 44 -8.13 -4.37 -4.09
N HIS A 45 -8.64 -3.14 -4.08
CA HIS A 45 -7.90 -1.97 -4.55
C HIS A 45 -6.48 -1.95 -3.96
N PRO A 46 -5.42 -1.98 -4.79
CA PRO A 46 -4.06 -1.94 -4.30
C PRO A 46 -3.77 -0.57 -3.67
N VAL A 47 -3.20 -0.58 -2.48
CA VAL A 47 -2.88 0.63 -1.73
C VAL A 47 -1.47 0.52 -1.18
N THR A 48 -0.61 1.49 -1.49
CA THR A 48 0.72 1.61 -0.89
C THR A 48 0.66 2.65 0.23
N ILE A 49 0.99 2.24 1.45
CA ILE A 49 1.10 3.11 2.62
C ILE A 49 2.58 3.36 2.87
N ALA A 50 3.06 4.54 2.49
CA ALA A 50 4.43 4.96 2.70
C ALA A 50 4.53 5.75 4.01
N TRP A 51 5.48 5.39 4.88
CA TRP A 51 5.66 6.10 6.15
C TRP A 51 7.07 6.67 6.31
N GLY A 52 7.13 7.88 6.89
CA GLY A 52 8.34 8.57 7.31
C GLY A 52 8.26 8.98 8.77
N SER A 53 9.17 8.51 9.63
CA SER A 53 9.09 8.78 11.07
C SER A 53 10.46 8.73 11.75
N GLN A 54 10.72 9.69 12.63
CA GLN A 54 11.89 9.66 13.50
C GLN A 54 11.62 8.89 14.79
N THR A 55 10.39 8.96 15.32
CA THR A 55 9.99 8.43 16.62
C THR A 55 9.12 7.19 16.56
N GLY A 56 8.71 6.76 15.35
CA GLY A 56 7.88 5.59 15.12
C GLY A 56 6.36 5.85 15.08
N ASN A 57 5.90 7.07 15.34
CA ASN A 57 4.46 7.38 15.36
C ASN A 57 3.81 7.15 13.98
N ALA A 58 4.43 7.63 12.89
CA ALA A 58 3.91 7.42 11.55
C ALA A 58 3.91 5.93 11.16
N GLU A 59 4.90 5.16 11.58
CA GLU A 59 4.96 3.71 11.38
C GLU A 59 3.79 3.01 12.09
N ALA A 60 3.53 3.37 13.35
CA ALA A 60 2.42 2.79 14.12
C ALA A 60 1.07 3.07 13.46
N LEU A 61 0.84 4.31 12.98
CA LEU A 61 -0.36 4.69 12.26
C LEU A 61 -0.48 3.98 10.91
N ALA A 62 0.62 3.81 10.17
CA ALA A 62 0.64 3.04 8.92
C ALA A 62 0.22 1.58 9.14
N LYS A 63 0.70 0.93 10.20
CA LYS A 63 0.31 -0.42 10.60
C LYS A 63 -1.17 -0.50 11.05
N LYS A 64 -1.67 0.52 11.73
CA LYS A 64 -3.10 0.63 12.12
C LYS A 64 -3.99 0.78 10.86
N LEU A 65 -3.58 1.62 9.92
CA LEU A 65 -4.26 1.83 8.64
C LEU A 65 -4.27 0.55 7.79
N PHE A 66 -3.14 -0.15 7.70
CA PHE A 66 -3.05 -1.45 7.01
C PHE A 66 -4.13 -2.42 7.50
N LYS A 67 -4.27 -2.58 8.81
CA LYS A 67 -5.29 -3.48 9.39
C LYS A 67 -6.71 -3.03 9.05
N LYS A 68 -6.96 -1.71 9.03
CA LYS A 68 -8.26 -1.13 8.71
C LYS A 68 -8.64 -1.37 7.25
N LEU A 69 -7.74 -1.09 6.31
CA LEU A 69 -7.93 -1.30 4.87
C LEU A 69 -8.06 -2.78 4.50
N SER A 70 -7.25 -3.65 5.12
CA SER A 70 -7.34 -5.11 4.90
C SER A 70 -8.70 -5.67 5.34
N LYS A 71 -9.24 -5.20 6.48
CA LYS A 71 -10.59 -5.61 6.96
C LYS A 71 -11.70 -5.15 6.01
N ALA A 72 -11.48 -4.07 5.27
CA ALA A 72 -12.40 -3.53 4.28
C ALA A 72 -12.26 -4.19 2.89
N GLY A 73 -11.44 -5.26 2.76
CA GLY A 73 -11.26 -6.00 1.52
C GLY A 73 -10.30 -5.36 0.52
N MET A 74 -9.55 -4.34 0.92
CA MET A 74 -8.49 -3.73 0.09
C MET A 74 -7.20 -4.56 0.17
N SER A 75 -6.25 -4.29 -0.73
CA SER A 75 -4.93 -4.93 -0.78
C SER A 75 -3.82 -3.94 -0.39
N PRO A 76 -3.70 -3.53 0.90
CA PRO A 76 -2.70 -2.59 1.32
C PRO A 76 -1.32 -3.23 1.45
N LYS A 77 -0.28 -2.42 1.17
CA LYS A 77 1.13 -2.72 1.46
C LYS A 77 1.69 -1.56 2.28
N VAL A 78 2.36 -1.86 3.39
CA VAL A 78 3.12 -0.86 4.17
C VAL A 78 4.56 -0.86 3.69
N SER A 79 5.11 0.31 3.44
CA SER A 79 6.48 0.50 2.98
C SER A 79 7.16 1.59 3.80
N ASP A 80 8.37 1.30 4.26
CA ASP A 80 9.27 2.35 4.71
C ASP A 80 9.63 3.24 3.50
N MET A 81 9.65 4.55 3.65
CA MET A 81 10.02 5.45 2.56
C MET A 81 11.46 5.26 2.08
N ALA A 82 12.35 4.76 2.93
CA ALA A 82 13.72 4.40 2.54
C ALA A 82 13.75 3.22 1.55
N ASP A 83 12.75 2.33 1.61
CA ASP A 83 12.62 1.14 0.76
C ASP A 83 11.68 1.38 -0.44
N LEU A 84 11.22 2.61 -0.67
CA LEU A 84 10.32 2.98 -1.76
C LEU A 84 11.08 3.79 -2.83
N PRO A 85 11.65 3.14 -3.86
CA PRO A 85 12.39 3.87 -4.89
C PRO A 85 11.45 4.70 -5.77
N LEU A 86 11.90 5.90 -6.14
CA LEU A 86 11.13 6.82 -6.98
C LEU A 86 10.63 6.18 -8.28
N VAL A 87 11.43 5.30 -8.88
CA VAL A 87 11.12 4.60 -10.15
C VAL A 87 9.89 3.72 -10.06
N ASP A 88 9.52 3.25 -8.88
CA ASP A 88 8.35 2.39 -8.67
C ASP A 88 7.06 3.20 -8.48
N LEU A 89 7.16 4.49 -8.12
CA LEU A 89 5.99 5.33 -7.86
C LEU A 89 4.98 5.36 -9.01
N PRO A 90 5.38 5.53 -10.29
CA PRO A 90 4.43 5.57 -11.40
C PRO A 90 3.56 4.32 -11.55
N THR A 91 3.95 3.20 -10.91
CA THR A 91 3.19 1.94 -10.93
C THR A 91 2.17 1.83 -9.78
N VAL A 92 2.19 2.76 -8.83
CA VAL A 92 1.30 2.79 -7.67
C VAL A 92 -0.05 3.40 -8.07
N GLU A 93 -1.16 2.72 -7.78
CA GLU A 93 -2.49 3.27 -8.03
C GLU A 93 -2.95 4.23 -6.94
N ASN A 94 -2.79 3.81 -5.67
CA ASN A 94 -3.19 4.58 -4.51
C ASN A 94 -2.01 4.68 -3.55
N LEU A 95 -1.50 5.89 -3.35
CA LEU A 95 -0.38 6.20 -2.46
C LEU A 95 -0.89 6.96 -1.22
N LEU A 96 -0.72 6.38 -0.06
CA LEU A 96 -1.02 7.03 1.21
C LEU A 96 0.28 7.35 1.92
N VAL A 97 0.54 8.62 2.14
CA VAL A 97 1.74 9.12 2.81
C VAL A 97 1.39 9.44 4.26
N ILE A 98 2.14 8.88 5.21
CA ILE A 98 2.06 9.24 6.62
C ILE A 98 3.46 9.67 7.06
N THR A 99 3.66 10.95 7.34
CA THR A 99 5.00 11.44 7.66
C THR A 99 4.98 12.43 8.82
N SER A 100 6.03 12.39 9.64
CA SER A 100 6.31 13.42 10.62
C SER A 100 7.25 14.48 10.07
N THR A 101 7.26 15.64 10.70
CA THR A 101 8.27 16.68 10.49
C THR A 101 9.30 16.58 11.60
N TYR A 102 10.58 16.76 11.27
CA TYR A 102 11.70 16.72 12.20
C TYR A 102 12.46 18.05 12.20
N GLY A 103 13.04 18.42 13.32
CA GLY A 103 13.88 19.61 13.43
C GLY A 103 13.15 20.89 13.02
N GLU A 104 13.75 21.65 12.12
CA GLU A 104 13.23 22.91 11.58
C GLU A 104 12.53 22.70 10.22
N GLY A 105 11.69 21.65 10.11
CA GLY A 105 10.92 21.39 8.89
C GLY A 105 11.45 20.24 8.03
N GLU A 106 12.53 19.56 8.46
CA GLU A 106 13.16 18.52 7.66
C GLU A 106 12.32 17.22 7.63
N PRO A 107 12.47 16.42 6.55
CA PRO A 107 11.94 15.08 6.51
C PRO A 107 12.67 14.15 7.49
N PRO A 108 11.99 13.16 8.10
CA PRO A 108 12.63 12.11 8.87
C PRO A 108 13.71 11.39 8.06
N ASP A 109 14.70 10.81 8.73
CA ASP A 109 15.86 10.18 8.06
C ASP A 109 15.44 9.15 7.00
N ASN A 110 14.46 8.33 7.30
CA ASN A 110 13.94 7.32 6.38
C ASN A 110 13.12 7.90 5.20
N ALA A 111 12.64 9.13 5.29
CA ALA A 111 11.92 9.80 4.21
C ALA A 111 12.82 10.66 3.31
N ARG A 112 14.04 10.99 3.77
CA ARG A 112 14.92 11.96 3.13
C ARG A 112 15.23 11.65 1.68
N SER A 113 15.57 10.40 1.36
CA SER A 113 15.93 10.00 0.01
C SER A 113 14.75 10.14 -0.97
N LEU A 114 13.56 9.68 -0.58
CA LEU A 114 12.35 9.82 -1.40
C LEU A 114 11.95 11.29 -1.55
N TYR A 115 11.99 12.06 -0.46
CA TYR A 115 11.70 13.49 -0.46
C TYR A 115 12.59 14.24 -1.46
N GLN A 116 13.92 14.06 -1.39
CA GLN A 116 14.87 14.69 -2.29
C GLN A 116 14.66 14.26 -3.75
N ALA A 117 14.41 12.97 -3.98
CA ALA A 117 14.17 12.45 -5.31
C ALA A 117 12.89 13.03 -5.95
N LEU A 118 11.81 13.17 -5.18
CA LEU A 118 10.58 13.82 -5.65
C LEU A 118 10.80 15.30 -5.99
N HIS A 119 11.68 16.00 -5.28
CA HIS A 119 11.98 17.41 -5.52
C HIS A 119 13.07 17.64 -6.58
N SER A 120 13.64 16.59 -7.13
CA SER A 120 14.63 16.71 -8.21
C SER A 120 13.97 17.08 -9.55
N GLU A 121 14.79 17.52 -10.51
CA GLU A 121 14.36 17.80 -11.90
C GLU A 121 13.98 16.50 -12.64
N ASP A 122 14.54 15.37 -12.22
CA ASP A 122 14.32 14.03 -12.81
C ASP A 122 13.09 13.32 -12.24
N ALA A 123 12.29 13.98 -11.40
CA ALA A 123 11.09 13.37 -10.82
C ALA A 123 10.07 13.02 -11.92
N PRO A 124 9.52 11.79 -11.92
CA PRO A 124 8.59 11.35 -12.94
C PRO A 124 7.22 12.05 -12.81
N GLU A 125 6.49 12.12 -13.92
CA GLU A 125 5.07 12.47 -13.85
C GLU A 125 4.26 11.37 -13.15
N LEU A 126 3.34 11.78 -12.28
CA LEU A 126 2.54 10.90 -11.42
C LEU A 126 1.03 10.98 -11.73
N GLY A 127 0.66 11.40 -12.93
CA GLY A 127 -0.74 11.63 -13.34
C GLY A 127 -1.68 10.40 -13.22
N GLY A 128 -1.11 9.20 -13.10
CA GLY A 128 -1.86 7.95 -12.86
C GLY A 128 -2.15 7.64 -11.40
N ILE A 129 -1.50 8.34 -10.47
CA ILE A 129 -1.56 8.07 -9.03
C ILE A 129 -2.71 8.85 -8.38
N ARG A 130 -3.41 8.19 -7.47
CA ARG A 130 -4.27 8.83 -6.48
C ARG A 130 -3.55 8.82 -5.14
N TYR A 131 -3.60 9.90 -4.40
CA TYR A 131 -2.84 9.99 -3.16
C TYR A 131 -3.60 10.70 -2.05
N SER A 132 -3.12 10.55 -0.83
CA SER A 132 -3.47 11.40 0.30
C SER A 132 -2.33 11.43 1.30
N VAL A 133 -2.23 12.52 2.07
CA VAL A 133 -1.17 12.74 3.05
C VAL A 133 -1.77 12.95 4.43
N LEU A 134 -1.22 12.25 5.42
CA LEU A 134 -1.40 12.55 6.84
C LEU A 134 -0.07 13.10 7.37
N ALA A 135 -0.06 14.37 7.69
CA ALA A 135 1.12 15.08 8.17
C ALA A 135 1.08 15.19 9.70
N LEU A 136 2.09 14.64 10.36
CA LEU A 136 2.24 14.73 11.82
C LEU A 136 3.22 15.84 12.16
N GLY A 137 2.88 16.65 13.15
CA GLY A 137 3.70 17.74 13.63
C GLY A 137 3.45 18.06 15.10
N ASP A 138 3.99 19.18 15.53
CA ASP A 138 3.74 19.80 16.81
C ASP A 138 3.60 21.31 16.54
N SER A 139 2.40 21.86 16.81
CA SER A 139 2.10 23.26 16.57
C SER A 139 2.92 24.23 17.44
N GLY A 140 3.66 23.74 18.41
CA GLY A 140 4.68 24.49 19.13
C GLY A 140 5.92 24.86 18.31
N HIS A 141 6.07 24.27 17.10
CA HIS A 141 7.16 24.56 16.19
C HIS A 141 6.72 25.42 15.01
N GLU A 142 7.61 26.31 14.52
CA GLU A 142 7.32 27.24 13.43
C GLU A 142 6.96 26.51 12.11
N GLU A 143 7.68 25.42 11.80
CA GLU A 143 7.49 24.60 10.60
C GLU A 143 6.53 23.41 10.83
N PHE A 144 5.35 23.71 11.41
CA PHE A 144 4.33 22.72 11.71
C PHE A 144 3.91 21.91 10.48
N CYS A 145 4.03 20.58 10.54
CA CYS A 145 3.66 19.63 9.48
C CYS A 145 4.35 19.85 8.12
N LYS A 146 5.42 20.65 8.07
CA LYS A 146 6.11 21.09 6.84
C LYS A 146 6.42 19.94 5.88
N CYS A 147 7.02 18.87 6.36
CA CYS A 147 7.39 17.72 5.53
C CYS A 147 6.17 17.13 4.80
N GLY A 148 5.03 16.96 5.50
CA GLY A 148 3.81 16.44 4.89
C GLY A 148 3.19 17.41 3.89
N LEU A 149 3.21 18.71 4.19
CA LEU A 149 2.77 19.76 3.28
C LEU A 149 3.60 19.76 1.99
N ASP A 150 4.91 19.62 2.08
CA ASP A 150 5.80 19.56 0.93
C ASP A 150 5.57 18.30 0.09
N PHE A 151 5.29 17.14 0.72
CA PHE A 151 4.88 15.93 -0.02
C PHE A 151 3.59 16.14 -0.79
N ASP A 152 2.58 16.74 -0.17
CA ASP A 152 1.28 17.01 -0.81
C ASP A 152 1.43 17.95 -2.02
N ASP A 153 2.09 19.08 -1.84
CA ASP A 153 2.36 20.05 -2.89
C ASP A 153 3.13 19.41 -4.06
N ARG A 154 4.18 18.63 -3.73
CA ARG A 154 5.01 18.02 -4.76
C ARG A 154 4.29 16.92 -5.54
N LEU A 155 3.54 16.04 -4.87
CA LEU A 155 2.74 15.01 -5.54
C LEU A 155 1.70 15.63 -6.46
N SER A 156 1.03 16.69 -6.00
CA SER A 156 0.08 17.45 -6.81
C SER A 156 0.76 18.09 -8.03
N THR A 157 1.91 18.72 -7.84
CA THR A 157 2.69 19.34 -8.94
C THR A 157 3.13 18.32 -9.99
N LEU A 158 3.45 17.09 -9.59
CA LEU A 158 3.79 15.99 -10.49
C LEU A 158 2.56 15.33 -11.14
N GLY A 159 1.36 15.86 -10.91
CA GLY A 159 0.11 15.46 -11.57
C GLY A 159 -0.68 14.38 -10.84
N ALA A 160 -0.26 13.93 -9.66
CA ALA A 160 -1.05 13.00 -8.85
C ALA A 160 -2.36 13.66 -8.38
N ARG A 161 -3.40 12.85 -8.15
CA ARG A 161 -4.75 13.33 -7.79
C ARG A 161 -5.07 13.00 -6.33
N PRO A 162 -5.48 13.98 -5.51
CA PRO A 162 -5.85 13.69 -4.14
C PRO A 162 -7.10 12.80 -4.06
N LEU A 163 -7.06 11.73 -3.25
CA LEU A 163 -8.20 10.91 -2.86
C LEU A 163 -9.08 11.64 -1.84
N VAL A 164 -8.43 12.14 -0.82
CA VAL A 164 -8.99 13.03 0.20
C VAL A 164 -7.96 14.11 0.48
N PRO A 165 -8.38 15.31 0.93
CA PRO A 165 -7.45 16.38 1.26
C PRO A 165 -6.41 15.94 2.29
N LEU A 166 -5.25 16.57 2.24
CA LEU A 166 -4.22 16.46 3.28
C LEU A 166 -4.83 16.79 4.65
N VAL A 167 -4.42 16.03 5.67
CA VAL A 167 -4.75 16.29 7.07
C VAL A 167 -3.47 16.55 7.86
N THR A 168 -3.42 17.69 8.53
CA THR A 168 -2.37 18.00 9.51
C THR A 168 -2.80 17.56 10.90
N CYS A 169 -1.91 16.92 11.62
CA CYS A 169 -2.14 16.44 12.98
C CYS A 169 -1.12 17.07 13.92
N ASP A 170 -1.61 17.60 15.02
CA ASP A 170 -0.79 18.00 16.14
C ASP A 170 -0.42 16.78 17.01
N VAL A 171 0.14 16.99 18.19
CA VAL A 171 0.54 15.95 19.15
C VAL A 171 -0.61 15.00 19.50
N ASP A 172 -1.85 15.49 19.48
CA ASP A 172 -3.08 14.70 19.61
C ASP A 172 -3.65 14.38 18.23
N TYR A 173 -3.20 13.30 17.65
CA TYR A 173 -3.53 12.89 16.29
C TYR A 173 -4.62 11.82 16.18
N ASP A 174 -5.18 11.32 17.28
CA ASP A 174 -6.09 10.16 17.23
C ASP A 174 -7.38 10.47 16.49
N GLU A 175 -8.04 11.60 16.79
CA GLU A 175 -9.28 12.01 16.14
C GLU A 175 -9.07 12.39 14.67
N PRO A 176 -8.10 13.26 14.31
CA PRO A 176 -7.80 13.58 12.92
C PRO A 176 -7.44 12.34 12.08
N TYR A 177 -6.63 11.43 12.62
CA TYR A 177 -6.30 10.16 11.97
C TYR A 177 -7.55 9.31 11.72
N GLN A 178 -8.45 9.22 12.69
CA GLN A 178 -9.67 8.40 12.55
C GLN A 178 -10.55 8.96 11.42
N LEU A 179 -10.82 10.26 11.42
CA LEU A 179 -11.61 10.93 10.38
C LEU A 179 -10.99 10.75 8.99
N TRP A 180 -9.68 11.01 8.86
CA TRP A 180 -8.95 10.83 7.61
C TRP A 180 -9.02 9.39 7.09
N SER A 181 -8.81 8.41 7.96
CA SER A 181 -8.83 7.01 7.57
C SER A 181 -10.21 6.48 7.23
N ASP A 182 -11.30 7.06 7.78
CA ASP A 182 -12.68 6.75 7.40
C ASP A 182 -13.00 7.33 6.01
N GLN A 183 -12.64 8.57 5.75
CA GLN A 183 -12.80 9.22 4.44
C GLN A 183 -12.03 8.47 3.33
N LEU A 184 -10.82 7.97 3.62
CA LEU A 184 -10.05 7.16 2.69
C LEU A 184 -10.78 5.88 2.29
N LEU A 185 -11.39 5.17 3.26
CA LEU A 185 -12.15 3.97 2.96
C LEU A 185 -13.28 4.24 1.97
N GLU A 186 -14.03 5.31 2.19
CA GLU A 186 -15.13 5.71 1.31
C GLU A 186 -14.63 6.13 -0.08
N ALA A 187 -13.55 6.93 -0.12
CA ALA A 187 -12.98 7.41 -1.36
C ALA A 187 -12.43 6.26 -2.23
N ILE A 188 -11.66 5.33 -1.65
CA ILE A 188 -11.07 4.20 -2.37
C ILE A 188 -12.18 3.25 -2.84
N ALA A 189 -13.18 2.95 -1.99
CA ALA A 189 -14.29 2.08 -2.36
C ALA A 189 -15.18 2.66 -3.48
N SER A 190 -15.27 4.00 -3.59
CA SER A 190 -16.04 4.68 -4.63
C SER A 190 -15.35 4.67 -6.00
N VAL A 191 -14.05 4.41 -6.05
CA VAL A 191 -13.30 4.31 -7.29
C VAL A 191 -13.63 2.97 -7.96
N ARG A 192 -14.45 3.01 -9.01
CA ARG A 192 -14.68 1.83 -9.85
C ARG A 192 -13.36 1.43 -10.51
N THR A 193 -12.89 0.20 -10.25
CA THR A 193 -11.84 -0.40 -11.08
C THR A 193 -12.34 -0.38 -12.52
N PRO A 194 -11.64 0.25 -13.49
CA PRO A 194 -12.01 0.08 -14.88
C PRO A 194 -11.90 -1.40 -15.24
N LEU A 195 -12.96 -1.96 -15.79
CA LEU A 195 -13.05 -3.31 -16.34
C LEU A 195 -12.06 -3.48 -17.49
#